data_acc339b1b2fcc9e2ca8283cd9cb4e511
#
_entry.id   acc339b1b2fcc9e2ca8283cd9cb4e511
#
_cell.length_a   1.000
_cell.length_b   1.000
_cell.length_c   1.000
_cell.angle_alpha   90.00
_cell.angle_beta   90.00
_cell.angle_gamma   90.00
#
_symmetry.space_group_name_H-M   'P 1'
#
loop_
_entity.id
_entity.type
_entity.pdbx_description
1 polymer ?
#
loop_
_entity_poly.entity_id
_entity_poly.type
_entity_poly.pdbx_seq_one_letter_code
_entity_poly.pdbx_strand_id
1 'polypeptide(L)'
;MDDFNINSLQESRNEWTSRLVTILVPVIFSGLKSIFDEAITVTSNEKQPEKYLMTFQNLLNNIPKWTSETIEIEKKRILENSACNYLEDLLTCVHIAQLKSLTSTRVGIKQKQININIPNLDTFIHKAYTNIARKVYTNVYLFEINISPLNIQKNNRELELIIKECILNTI
;
A
#
# COMPACT_ATOMS: atom_id res chain seq x y z
N MET A 1 32.46 15.36 -9.90
CA MET A 1 32.32 14.40 -8.80
C MET A 1 30.91 14.29 -8.26
N ASP A 2 30.15 15.37 -8.27
CA ASP A 2 28.77 15.38 -7.71
C ASP A 2 27.74 14.64 -8.55
N ASP A 3 27.89 14.62 -9.87
CA ASP A 3 26.95 13.93 -10.79
C ASP A 3 26.95 12.40 -10.60
N PHE A 4 28.09 11.82 -10.27
CA PHE A 4 28.21 10.38 -10.06
C PHE A 4 27.46 9.93 -8.78
N ASN A 5 27.51 10.72 -7.74
CA ASN A 5 26.83 10.43 -6.48
C ASN A 5 25.30 10.56 -6.60
N ILE A 6 24.82 11.53 -7.38
CA ILE A 6 23.39 11.74 -7.62
C ILE A 6 22.79 10.58 -8.40
N ASN A 7 23.45 10.12 -9.48
CA ASN A 7 22.99 8.99 -10.28
C ASN A 7 22.96 7.69 -9.47
N SER A 8 24.01 7.42 -8.69
CA SER A 8 24.07 6.26 -7.80
C SER A 8 22.95 6.27 -6.75
N LEU A 9 22.65 7.43 -6.18
CA LEU A 9 21.57 7.60 -5.21
C LEU A 9 20.18 7.36 -5.84
N GLN A 10 19.94 7.84 -7.06
CA GLN A 10 18.68 7.61 -7.79
C GLN A 10 18.51 6.14 -8.15
N GLU A 11 19.55 5.47 -8.58
CA GLU A 11 19.53 4.03 -8.87
C GLU A 11 19.19 3.22 -7.62
N SER A 12 19.83 3.52 -6.49
CA SER A 12 19.54 2.87 -5.20
C SER A 12 18.10 3.11 -4.75
N ARG A 13 17.62 4.34 -4.88
CA ARG A 13 16.23 4.69 -4.58
C ARG A 13 15.26 3.88 -5.42
N ASN A 14 15.47 3.80 -6.71
CA ASN A 14 14.60 3.08 -7.63
C ASN A 14 14.61 1.59 -7.35
N GLU A 15 15.76 1.01 -7.06
CA GLU A 15 15.89 -0.40 -6.72
C GLU A 15 15.16 -0.74 -5.41
N TRP A 16 15.39 0.03 -4.35
CA TRP A 16 14.75 -0.20 -3.05
C TRP A 16 13.24 0.02 -3.10
N THR A 17 12.79 1.06 -3.81
CA THR A 17 11.36 1.32 -4.03
C THR A 17 10.71 0.19 -4.81
N SER A 18 11.33 -0.28 -5.87
CA SER A 18 10.85 -1.42 -6.66
C SER A 18 10.74 -2.69 -5.82
N ARG A 19 11.74 -2.96 -4.98
CA ARG A 19 11.74 -4.10 -4.06
C ARG A 19 10.62 -4.00 -3.04
N LEU A 20 10.44 -2.83 -2.44
CA LEU A 20 9.37 -2.58 -1.48
C LEU A 20 7.99 -2.82 -2.10
N VAL A 21 7.76 -2.27 -3.29
CA VAL A 21 6.50 -2.44 -4.03
C VAL A 21 6.28 -3.92 -4.36
N THR A 22 7.29 -4.61 -4.85
CA THR A 22 7.20 -6.05 -5.20
C THR A 22 6.82 -6.92 -4.00
N ILE A 23 7.33 -6.57 -2.82
CA ILE A 23 6.99 -7.28 -1.57
C ILE A 23 5.58 -6.95 -1.11
N LEU A 24 5.19 -5.67 -1.13
CA LEU A 24 3.93 -5.20 -0.52
C LEU A 24 2.69 -5.47 -1.37
N VAL A 25 2.78 -5.38 -2.69
CA VAL A 25 1.60 -5.52 -3.56
C VAL A 25 0.86 -6.84 -3.33
N PRO A 26 1.50 -8.02 -3.34
CA PRO A 26 0.78 -9.29 -3.15
C PRO A 26 0.13 -9.40 -1.77
N VAL A 27 0.81 -8.95 -0.72
CA VAL A 27 0.31 -9.10 0.65
C VAL A 27 -0.83 -8.11 0.95
N ILE A 28 -0.79 -6.91 0.38
CA ILE A 28 -1.89 -5.95 0.48
C ILE A 28 -3.08 -6.40 -0.37
N PHE A 29 -2.83 -6.92 -1.56
CA PHE A 29 -3.88 -7.54 -2.40
C PHE A 29 -4.62 -8.64 -1.63
N SER A 30 -3.89 -9.54 -1.00
CA SER A 30 -4.45 -10.60 -0.15
C SER A 30 -5.26 -10.02 1.02
N GLY A 31 -4.77 -8.93 1.64
CA GLY A 31 -5.48 -8.23 2.72
C GLY A 31 -6.81 -7.64 2.26
N LEU A 32 -6.86 -7.02 1.10
CA LEU A 32 -8.10 -6.50 0.52
C LEU A 32 -9.08 -7.61 0.18
N LYS A 33 -8.59 -8.74 -0.36
CA LYS A 33 -9.43 -9.92 -0.61
C LYS A 33 -10.02 -10.48 0.67
N SER A 34 -9.27 -10.47 1.76
CA SER A 34 -9.76 -10.89 3.08
C SER A 34 -10.89 -10.00 3.59
N ILE A 35 -10.77 -8.68 3.43
CA ILE A 35 -11.85 -7.73 3.76
C ILE A 35 -13.08 -7.97 2.88
N PHE A 36 -12.88 -8.25 1.61
CA PHE A 36 -13.95 -8.58 0.69
C PHE A 36 -14.66 -9.88 1.06
N ASP A 37 -13.93 -10.91 1.44
CA ASP A 37 -14.49 -12.19 1.91
C ASP A 37 -15.33 -11.99 3.19
N GLU A 38 -14.89 -11.09 4.07
CA GLU A 38 -15.69 -10.69 5.22
C GLU A 38 -17.03 -10.06 4.80
N ALA A 39 -17.01 -9.17 3.80
CA ALA A 39 -18.22 -8.56 3.26
C ALA A 39 -19.19 -9.61 2.70
N ILE A 40 -18.68 -10.61 1.98
CA ILE A 40 -19.48 -11.72 1.46
C ILE A 40 -20.07 -12.53 2.61
N THR A 41 -19.29 -12.83 3.63
CA THR A 41 -19.75 -13.60 4.79
C THR A 41 -20.87 -12.87 5.54
N VAL A 42 -20.70 -11.57 5.78
CA VAL A 42 -21.71 -10.74 6.47
C VAL A 42 -23.02 -10.71 5.68
N THR A 43 -22.95 -10.46 4.38
CA THR A 43 -24.16 -10.38 3.54
C THR A 43 -24.87 -11.72 3.39
N SER A 44 -24.12 -12.82 3.38
CA SER A 44 -24.69 -14.17 3.36
C SER A 44 -25.42 -14.49 4.67
N ASN A 45 -24.85 -14.09 5.81
CA ASN A 45 -25.48 -14.27 7.13
C ASN A 45 -26.75 -13.43 7.29
N GLU A 46 -26.78 -12.24 6.70
CA GLU A 46 -27.93 -11.35 6.69
C GLU A 46 -28.98 -11.74 5.62
N LYS A 47 -28.74 -12.79 4.85
CA LYS A 47 -29.58 -13.26 3.73
C LYS A 47 -29.80 -12.18 2.64
N GLN A 48 -28.82 -11.34 2.43
CA GLN A 48 -28.80 -10.29 1.40
C GLN A 48 -27.52 -10.35 0.58
N PRO A 49 -27.23 -11.49 -0.10
CA PRO A 49 -25.96 -11.68 -0.79
C PRO A 49 -25.73 -10.68 -1.92
N GLU A 50 -26.78 -10.08 -2.48
CA GLU A 50 -26.68 -9.06 -3.54
C GLU A 50 -26.04 -7.75 -3.07
N LYS A 51 -25.99 -7.51 -1.77
CA LYS A 51 -25.42 -6.27 -1.18
C LYS A 51 -23.94 -6.37 -0.86
N TYR A 52 -23.25 -7.38 -1.38
CA TYR A 52 -21.84 -7.63 -1.04
C TYR A 52 -20.91 -6.44 -1.40
N LEU A 53 -21.10 -5.78 -2.54
CA LEU A 53 -20.28 -4.64 -2.94
C LEU A 53 -20.52 -3.42 -2.03
N MET A 54 -21.78 -3.15 -1.67
CA MET A 54 -22.10 -2.04 -0.77
C MET A 54 -21.53 -2.29 0.63
N THR A 55 -21.61 -3.52 1.13
CA THR A 55 -21.02 -3.90 2.42
C THR A 55 -19.51 -3.79 2.38
N PHE A 56 -18.89 -4.20 1.28
CA PHE A 56 -17.46 -4.03 1.07
C PHE A 56 -17.07 -2.54 1.09
N GLN A 57 -17.81 -1.67 0.43
CA GLN A 57 -17.60 -0.23 0.49
C GLN A 57 -17.68 0.31 1.92
N ASN A 58 -18.62 -0.18 2.72
CA ASN A 58 -18.73 0.21 4.13
C ASN A 58 -17.49 -0.23 4.94
N LEU A 59 -16.97 -1.42 4.68
CA LEU A 59 -15.73 -1.89 5.32
C LEU A 59 -14.52 -1.06 4.88
N LEU A 60 -14.44 -0.67 3.61
CA LEU A 60 -13.39 0.23 3.12
C LEU A 60 -13.45 1.60 3.81
N ASN A 61 -14.63 2.13 4.06
CA ASN A 61 -14.80 3.39 4.79
C ASN A 61 -14.31 3.33 6.25
N ASN A 62 -14.24 2.14 6.82
CA ASN A 62 -13.75 1.95 8.19
C ASN A 62 -12.22 1.87 8.27
N ILE A 63 -11.53 1.64 7.15
CA ILE A 63 -10.05 1.52 7.15
C ILE A 63 -9.36 2.76 7.74
N PRO A 64 -9.72 4.01 7.38
CA PRO A 64 -9.12 5.18 8.01
C PRO A 64 -9.32 5.27 9.52
N LYS A 65 -10.31 4.57 10.04
CA LYS A 65 -10.68 4.56 11.47
C LYS A 65 -10.13 3.36 12.22
N TRP A 66 -9.27 2.56 11.61
CA TRP A 66 -8.67 1.40 12.26
C TRP A 66 -7.97 1.78 13.56
N THR A 67 -8.14 0.96 14.58
CA THR A 67 -7.43 1.10 15.85
C THR A 67 -5.97 0.67 15.70
N SER A 68 -5.13 1.12 16.63
CA SER A 68 -3.72 0.69 16.69
C SER A 68 -3.58 -0.84 16.77
N GLU A 69 -4.50 -1.50 17.45
CA GLU A 69 -4.54 -2.96 17.55
C GLU A 69 -4.79 -3.63 16.20
N THR A 70 -5.76 -3.12 15.44
CA THR A 70 -6.07 -3.63 14.10
C THR A 70 -4.88 -3.45 13.16
N ILE A 71 -4.23 -2.30 13.21
CA ILE A 71 -3.04 -2.01 12.41
C ILE A 71 -1.89 -2.95 12.79
N GLU A 72 -1.69 -3.21 14.07
CA GLU A 72 -0.66 -4.13 14.55
C GLU A 72 -0.90 -5.57 14.06
N ILE A 73 -2.13 -6.04 14.09
CA ILE A 73 -2.51 -7.36 13.57
C ILE A 73 -2.19 -7.45 12.07
N GLU A 74 -2.54 -6.43 11.31
CA GLU A 74 -2.28 -6.38 9.87
C GLU A 74 -0.79 -6.30 9.56
N LYS A 75 -0.03 -5.53 10.33
CA LYS A 75 1.43 -5.47 10.22
C LYS A 75 2.06 -6.85 10.43
N LYS A 76 1.65 -7.57 11.45
CA LYS A 76 2.13 -8.93 11.72
C LYS A 76 1.82 -9.86 10.56
N ARG A 77 0.60 -9.81 10.04
CA ARG A 77 0.21 -10.61 8.88
C ARG A 77 1.10 -10.31 7.66
N ILE A 78 1.35 -9.03 7.39
CA ILE A 78 2.22 -8.60 6.28
C ILE A 78 3.64 -9.11 6.47
N LEU A 79 4.21 -9.00 7.66
CA LEU A 79 5.56 -9.49 7.95
C LEU A 79 5.67 -11.02 7.79
N GLU A 80 4.69 -11.76 8.25
CA GLU A 80 4.65 -13.21 8.13
C GLU A 80 4.48 -13.66 6.67
N ASN A 81 3.54 -13.09 5.96
CA ASN A 81 3.18 -13.51 4.60
C ASN A 81 4.20 -13.03 3.54
N SER A 82 4.87 -11.91 3.78
CA SER A 82 5.93 -11.42 2.89
C SER A 82 7.23 -12.21 3.01
N ALA A 83 7.39 -12.96 4.09
CA ALA A 83 8.64 -13.66 4.45
C ALA A 83 9.86 -12.71 4.43
N CYS A 84 9.64 -11.43 4.67
CA CYS A 84 10.66 -10.39 4.63
C CYS A 84 10.91 -9.89 6.06
N ASN A 85 12.01 -10.31 6.65
CA ASN A 85 12.39 -9.89 8.01
C ASN A 85 13.06 -8.51 8.06
N TYR A 86 13.35 -7.91 6.90
CA TYR A 86 13.98 -6.58 6.79
C TYR A 86 13.05 -5.51 6.21
N LEU A 87 11.74 -5.74 6.23
CA LEU A 87 10.77 -4.83 5.61
C LEU A 87 10.79 -3.42 6.22
N GLU A 88 10.92 -3.34 7.53
CA GLU A 88 11.00 -2.05 8.24
C GLU A 88 12.27 -1.29 7.86
N ASP A 89 13.40 -1.97 7.80
CA ASP A 89 14.67 -1.40 7.37
C ASP A 89 14.62 -0.96 5.91
N LEU A 90 13.98 -1.75 5.05
CA LEU A 90 13.80 -1.41 3.64
C LEU A 90 12.96 -0.14 3.48
N LEU A 91 11.87 -0.02 4.22
CA LEU A 91 11.03 1.18 4.23
C LEU A 91 11.84 2.40 4.67
N THR A 92 12.64 2.28 5.72
CA THR A 92 13.53 3.33 6.21
C THR A 92 14.53 3.75 5.13
N CYS A 93 15.14 2.81 4.46
CA CYS A 93 16.08 3.08 3.36
C CYS A 93 15.42 3.80 2.20
N VAL A 94 14.21 3.41 1.83
CA VAL A 94 13.43 4.09 0.77
C VAL A 94 13.17 5.55 1.13
N HIS A 95 12.73 5.82 2.36
CA HIS A 95 12.47 7.19 2.81
C HIS A 95 13.73 8.03 2.88
N ILE A 96 14.83 7.50 3.39
CA ILE A 96 16.10 8.20 3.46
C ILE A 96 16.60 8.54 2.05
N ALA A 97 16.55 7.59 1.11
CA ALA A 97 16.97 7.80 -0.27
C ALA A 97 16.10 8.86 -0.97
N GLN A 98 14.78 8.83 -0.74
CA GLN A 98 13.84 9.83 -1.24
C GLN A 98 14.23 11.24 -0.77
N LEU A 99 14.51 11.40 0.51
CA LEU A 99 14.84 12.67 1.12
C LEU A 99 16.19 13.21 0.64
N LYS A 100 17.20 12.34 0.56
CA LYS A 100 18.50 12.71 0.01
C LYS A 100 18.40 13.14 -1.45
N SER A 101 17.58 12.46 -2.25
CA SER A 101 17.33 12.82 -3.63
C SER A 101 16.67 14.21 -3.75
N LEU A 102 15.71 14.52 -2.89
CA LEU A 102 15.04 15.82 -2.87
C LEU A 102 15.97 16.96 -2.41
N THR A 103 16.85 16.69 -1.47
CA THR A 103 17.80 17.69 -0.96
C THR A 103 18.95 17.94 -1.90
N SER A 104 19.40 16.93 -2.67
CA SER A 104 20.50 17.07 -3.63
C SER A 104 20.13 17.88 -4.87
N THR A 105 18.85 18.01 -5.20
CA THR A 105 18.38 18.80 -6.35
C THR A 105 18.30 20.30 -6.07
N ARG A 106 18.45 20.73 -4.81
CA ARG A 106 18.41 22.15 -4.42
C ARG A 106 19.82 22.71 -4.25
N VAL A 107 20.51 22.92 -5.35
CA VAL A 107 21.83 23.56 -5.35
C VAL A 107 21.69 25.02 -4.87
N GLY A 108 22.39 25.37 -3.78
CA GLY A 108 22.50 26.74 -3.28
C GLY A 108 21.66 27.10 -2.06
N ILE A 109 20.89 26.19 -1.51
CA ILE A 109 20.21 26.38 -0.21
C ILE A 109 21.07 25.75 0.88
N LYS A 110 21.46 26.57 1.86
CA LYS A 110 22.15 26.09 3.08
C LYS A 110 21.37 24.91 3.65
N GLN A 111 22.06 23.80 3.93
CA GLN A 111 21.49 22.64 4.59
C GLN A 111 20.83 23.06 5.90
N LYS A 112 19.55 23.36 5.87
CA LYS A 112 18.76 23.35 7.09
C LYS A 112 18.66 21.90 7.53
N GLN A 113 19.02 21.62 8.78
CA GLN A 113 18.69 20.37 9.43
C GLN A 113 17.16 20.24 9.40
N ILE A 114 16.66 19.52 8.40
CA ILE A 114 15.25 19.16 8.37
C ILE A 114 15.13 17.98 9.31
N ASN A 115 14.47 18.17 10.45
CA ASN A 115 14.03 17.07 11.30
C ASN A 115 13.01 16.27 10.51
N ILE A 116 13.46 15.16 9.93
CA ILE A 116 12.64 14.32 9.09
C ILE A 116 12.13 13.19 9.97
N ASN A 117 10.82 13.24 10.25
CA ASN A 117 10.14 12.10 10.83
C ASN A 117 9.90 11.06 9.73
N ILE A 118 10.73 10.02 9.73
CA ILE A 118 10.49 8.85 8.90
C ILE A 118 9.33 8.09 9.55
N PRO A 119 8.22 7.87 8.83
CA PRO A 119 7.09 7.12 9.39
C PRO A 119 7.51 5.70 9.69
N ASN A 120 7.04 5.16 10.81
CA ASN A 120 7.23 3.75 11.13
C ASN A 120 6.37 2.87 10.19
N LEU A 121 6.62 1.57 10.24
CA LEU A 121 5.91 0.63 9.37
C LEU A 121 4.40 0.64 9.61
N ASP A 122 3.95 0.77 10.85
CA ASP A 122 2.52 0.82 11.21
C ASP A 122 1.81 2.00 10.54
N THR A 123 2.38 3.17 10.68
CA THR A 123 1.85 4.41 10.09
C THR A 123 1.84 4.32 8.57
N PHE A 124 2.90 3.80 7.99
CA PHE A 124 2.99 3.63 6.53
C PHE A 124 1.93 2.66 6.00
N ILE A 125 1.79 1.49 6.63
CA ILE A 125 0.79 0.50 6.24
C ILE A 125 -0.62 1.10 6.31
N HIS A 126 -0.95 1.75 7.42
CA HIS A 126 -2.28 2.37 7.59
C HIS A 126 -2.55 3.45 6.55
N LYS A 127 -1.57 4.28 6.26
CA LYS A 127 -1.68 5.33 5.23
C LYS A 127 -1.84 4.73 3.84
N ALA A 128 -1.08 3.69 3.52
CA ALA A 128 -1.19 2.98 2.25
C ALA A 128 -2.58 2.36 2.09
N TYR A 129 -3.08 1.65 3.09
CA TYR A 129 -4.44 1.09 3.08
C TYR A 129 -5.52 2.15 2.94
N THR A 130 -5.38 3.28 3.62
CA THR A 130 -6.32 4.41 3.52
C THR A 130 -6.37 4.94 2.09
N ASN A 131 -5.23 5.14 1.46
CA ASN A 131 -5.16 5.62 0.07
C ASN A 131 -5.74 4.60 -0.91
N ILE A 132 -5.43 3.32 -0.71
CA ILE A 132 -5.97 2.23 -1.53
C ILE A 132 -7.49 2.12 -1.36
N ALA A 133 -7.98 2.19 -0.13
CA ALA A 133 -9.41 2.12 0.17
C ALA A 133 -10.20 3.21 -0.55
N ARG A 134 -9.69 4.43 -0.60
CA ARG A 134 -10.32 5.53 -1.33
C ARG A 134 -10.42 5.26 -2.82
N LYS A 135 -9.37 4.73 -3.43
CA LYS A 135 -9.38 4.39 -4.86
C LYS A 135 -10.25 3.18 -5.17
N VAL A 136 -10.21 2.15 -4.35
CA VAL A 136 -11.03 0.95 -4.51
C VAL A 136 -12.51 1.25 -4.30
N TYR A 137 -12.84 2.14 -3.37
CA TYR A 137 -14.21 2.57 -3.13
C TYR A 137 -14.88 3.10 -4.41
N THR A 138 -14.19 3.93 -5.17
CA THR A 138 -14.68 4.48 -6.43
C THR A 138 -14.59 3.51 -7.60
N ASN A 139 -13.86 2.41 -7.45
CA ASN A 139 -13.66 1.37 -8.45
C ASN A 139 -14.12 0.00 -7.93
N VAL A 140 -15.19 -0.03 -7.14
CA VAL A 140 -15.67 -1.26 -6.47
C VAL A 140 -16.07 -2.37 -7.44
N TYR A 141 -16.38 -2.02 -8.70
CA TYR A 141 -16.68 -3.00 -9.76
C TYR A 141 -15.55 -4.00 -9.97
N LEU A 142 -14.32 -3.68 -9.57
CA LEU A 142 -13.17 -4.59 -9.65
C LEU A 142 -13.35 -5.86 -8.79
N PHE A 143 -14.28 -5.82 -7.86
CA PHE A 143 -14.61 -6.93 -6.96
C PHE A 143 -15.90 -7.67 -7.33
N GLU A 144 -16.51 -7.37 -8.48
CA GLU A 144 -17.66 -8.15 -8.96
C GLU A 144 -17.29 -9.62 -9.15
N ILE A 145 -18.16 -10.53 -8.66
CA ILE A 145 -17.92 -11.97 -8.69
C ILE A 145 -18.69 -12.70 -9.79
N ASN A 146 -19.84 -12.16 -10.23
CA ASN A 146 -20.73 -12.79 -11.23
C ASN A 146 -20.35 -12.36 -12.67
N ILE A 147 -19.07 -12.40 -12.99
CA ILE A 147 -18.52 -12.04 -14.30
C ILE A 147 -17.66 -13.17 -14.83
N SER A 148 -17.29 -13.09 -16.12
CA SER A 148 -16.45 -14.12 -16.75
C SER A 148 -15.07 -14.20 -16.08
N PRO A 149 -14.43 -15.40 -16.06
CA PRO A 149 -13.09 -15.55 -15.50
C PRO A 149 -12.05 -14.61 -16.12
N LEU A 150 -12.18 -14.31 -17.42
CA LEU A 150 -11.29 -13.34 -18.09
C LEU A 150 -11.46 -11.93 -17.53
N ASN A 151 -12.68 -11.50 -17.25
CA ASN A 151 -12.94 -10.19 -16.66
C ASN A 151 -12.45 -10.13 -15.21
N ILE A 152 -12.57 -11.22 -14.46
CA ILE A 152 -11.98 -11.30 -13.10
C ILE A 152 -10.46 -11.12 -13.18
N GLN A 153 -9.80 -11.76 -14.12
CA GLN A 153 -8.36 -11.63 -14.31
C GLN A 153 -7.96 -10.20 -14.66
N LYS A 154 -8.69 -9.53 -15.54
CA LYS A 154 -8.48 -8.13 -15.91
C LYS A 154 -8.66 -7.21 -14.70
N ASN A 155 -9.71 -7.43 -13.91
CA ASN A 155 -9.99 -6.65 -12.71
C ASN A 155 -8.90 -6.85 -11.65
N ASN A 156 -8.43 -8.05 -11.46
CA ASN A 156 -7.33 -8.34 -10.54
C ASN A 156 -6.04 -7.62 -10.96
N ARG A 157 -5.74 -7.61 -12.26
CA ARG A 157 -4.58 -6.89 -12.78
C ARG A 157 -4.71 -5.38 -12.56
N GLU A 158 -5.88 -4.82 -12.81
CA GLU A 158 -6.14 -3.40 -12.55
C GLU A 158 -6.00 -3.07 -11.07
N LEU A 159 -6.50 -3.94 -10.19
CA LEU A 159 -6.35 -3.78 -8.74
C LEU A 159 -4.88 -3.79 -8.31
N GLU A 160 -4.06 -4.69 -8.85
CA GLU A 160 -2.62 -4.70 -8.59
C GLU A 160 -1.96 -3.38 -8.97
N LEU A 161 -2.34 -2.80 -10.12
CA LEU A 161 -1.82 -1.51 -10.58
C LEU A 161 -2.24 -0.36 -9.66
N ILE A 162 -3.48 -0.37 -9.17
CA ILE A 162 -3.98 0.61 -8.19
C ILE A 162 -3.19 0.51 -6.88
N ILE A 163 -2.99 -0.69 -6.38
CA ILE A 163 -2.21 -0.91 -5.15
C ILE A 163 -0.79 -0.39 -5.31
N LYS A 164 -0.13 -0.73 -6.41
CA LYS A 164 1.21 -0.25 -6.74
C LYS A 164 1.29 1.27 -6.75
N GLU A 165 0.39 1.92 -7.46
CA GLU A 165 0.31 3.37 -7.54
C GLU A 165 0.12 4.01 -6.17
N CYS A 166 -0.78 3.47 -5.36
CA CYS A 166 -1.05 3.99 -4.03
C CYS A 166 0.14 3.82 -3.07
N ILE A 167 0.87 2.71 -3.16
CA ILE A 167 2.10 2.51 -2.39
C ILE A 167 3.15 3.56 -2.78
N LEU A 168 3.35 3.77 -4.08
CA LEU A 168 4.29 4.77 -4.58
C LEU A 168 3.92 6.19 -4.12
N ASN A 169 2.64 6.51 -4.12
CA ASN A 169 2.14 7.82 -3.67
C ASN A 169 2.22 8.00 -2.14
N THR A 170 2.28 6.91 -1.39
CA THR A 170 2.39 6.95 0.07
C THR A 170 3.82 7.20 0.53
N ILE A 171 4.79 6.79 -0.28
CA ILE A 171 6.21 7.08 -0.05
C ILE A 171 6.46 8.59 -0.19
#